data_cc628854b411efe07ea181110dedf9d1
#
_entry.id   cc628854b411efe07ea181110dedf9d1
#
_cell.length_a   1.000
_cell.length_b   1.000
_cell.length_c   1.000
_cell.angle_alpha   90.00
_cell.angle_beta   90.00
_cell.angle_gamma   90.00
#
_symmetry.space_group_name_H-M   'P 1'
#
loop_
_entity.id
_entity.type
_entity.pdbx_description
1 polymer ?
#
loop_
_entity_poly.entity_id
_entity_poly.type
_entity_poly.pdbx_seq_one_letter_code
_entity_poly.pdbx_strand_id
1 'polypeptide(L)'
;MMRFNRFRRIFRTWAALSVAAAALGGCTTSDDTLGTGFLPDNQEMRTGTLRLTAAERLFETRLYQTDSVRASNLGTGYFGSTRNDTTGFAEAGFMSQYLSYYTIEDGYFGYRPIFDSAQIILSISAHGRDTITPQTFNVYEITSNDYLTKNGDTTFYLNFDPTPYVSDEPLFSFTFPDESGLVTGENGRSVTMTPTERGREFVYRLMISDGKTPVQTDGDYTVYQDPKKFVDVFKGLYIKPAKTVTEAGKGSVYGTALSSSGFSVYARNRVESDPTLIKDTIGATYYFYDSQVTAAGNQSVNIVRHDYTSSEINIEDAVETNPDRPITQNVIVSGMGGVITELTFTQAFFDALEAEIDRVNKEAAASNGGEPSENYRTLAVNRAILNLYFRGADYAWEKLDQAVVTPLMEASLDRIGSYTDLKTLTAIPDYDFYSEKNYENYVLAYGGYINRSQGCFALDISGYIQKLWNSYIEAKGSRRSDDEAVDLSKIADRSLYLGPEAYSLYTNYFTDVQGMAGEGNTAPLKIDLTYTLIK
;
A
#
# COMPACT_ATOMS: atom_id res chain seq x y z
N MET A 1 16.76 -63.35 -0.59
CA MET A 1 17.06 -61.90 -0.40
C MET A 1 15.86 -60.96 -0.59
N MET A 2 14.63 -61.45 -0.81
CA MET A 2 13.44 -60.61 -1.13
C MET A 2 12.48 -60.34 0.05
N ARG A 3 12.69 -60.93 1.23
CA ARG A 3 11.79 -60.77 2.40
C ARG A 3 12.22 -59.64 3.38
N PHE A 4 13.47 -59.19 3.33
CA PHE A 4 13.98 -58.15 4.25
C PHE A 4 13.61 -56.70 3.85
N ASN A 5 13.35 -56.48 2.55
CA ASN A 5 13.00 -55.14 2.05
C ASN A 5 11.53 -54.72 2.31
N ARG A 6 10.62 -55.70 2.51
CA ARG A 6 9.22 -55.39 2.85
C ARG A 6 9.07 -54.94 4.31
N PHE A 7 9.84 -55.55 5.24
CA PHE A 7 9.81 -55.14 6.64
C PHE A 7 10.37 -53.74 6.88
N ARG A 8 11.42 -53.34 6.16
CA ARG A 8 11.98 -51.98 6.23
C ARG A 8 11.05 -50.91 5.65
N ARG A 9 10.24 -51.22 4.66
CA ARG A 9 9.23 -50.29 4.12
C ARG A 9 8.05 -50.14 5.08
N ILE A 10 7.58 -51.18 5.68
CA ILE A 10 6.48 -51.15 6.64
C ILE A 10 6.90 -50.37 7.90
N PHE A 11 8.11 -50.59 8.40
CA PHE A 11 8.61 -49.85 9.57
C PHE A 11 8.83 -48.37 9.30
N ARG A 12 9.24 -47.99 8.07
CA ARG A 12 9.36 -46.59 7.66
C ARG A 12 8.01 -45.88 7.49
N THR A 13 7.00 -46.57 7.01
CA THR A 13 5.63 -46.04 6.92
C THR A 13 4.97 -45.91 8.28
N TRP A 14 5.19 -46.83 9.20
CA TRP A 14 4.68 -46.70 10.58
C TRP A 14 5.39 -45.62 11.38
N ALA A 15 6.70 -45.46 11.22
CA ALA A 15 7.45 -44.37 11.84
C ALA A 15 7.05 -43.00 11.27
N ALA A 16 6.77 -42.89 9.98
CA ALA A 16 6.27 -41.67 9.37
C ALA A 16 4.82 -41.35 9.78
N LEU A 17 3.95 -42.36 9.95
CA LEU A 17 2.60 -42.14 10.47
C LEU A 17 2.59 -41.76 11.97
N SER A 18 3.48 -42.30 12.77
CA SER A 18 3.57 -41.93 14.19
C SER A 18 4.13 -40.54 14.39
N VAL A 19 5.06 -40.09 13.53
CA VAL A 19 5.54 -38.68 13.54
C VAL A 19 4.47 -37.70 13.02
N ALA A 20 3.70 -38.09 11.99
CA ALA A 20 2.58 -37.31 11.50
C ALA A 20 1.43 -37.23 12.51
N ALA A 21 1.14 -38.32 13.24
CA ALA A 21 0.14 -38.31 14.33
C ALA A 21 0.58 -37.50 15.55
N ALA A 22 1.89 -37.44 15.84
CA ALA A 22 2.43 -36.58 16.90
C ALA A 22 2.44 -35.10 16.48
N ALA A 23 2.57 -34.79 15.17
CA ALA A 23 2.47 -33.43 14.66
C ALA A 23 1.02 -32.91 14.57
N LEU A 24 0.03 -33.81 14.44
CA LEU A 24 -1.40 -33.44 14.44
C LEU A 24 -2.01 -33.39 15.87
N GLY A 25 -1.32 -33.95 16.87
CA GLY A 25 -1.70 -33.86 18.28
C GLY A 25 -1.22 -32.58 18.99
N GLY A 26 -0.56 -31.67 18.26
CA GLY A 26 -0.10 -30.39 18.76
C GLY A 26 -1.18 -29.28 18.73
N CYS A 27 -2.47 -29.62 18.76
CA CYS A 27 -3.44 -28.70 19.36
C CYS A 27 -3.12 -28.65 20.84
N THR A 28 -2.24 -27.76 21.24
CA THR A 28 -2.14 -27.36 22.62
C THR A 28 -3.50 -26.78 23.02
N THR A 29 -4.34 -27.58 23.65
CA THR A 29 -5.17 -27.05 24.71
C THR A 29 -4.19 -26.26 25.56
N SER A 30 -4.37 -24.93 25.65
CA SER A 30 -3.61 -24.12 26.59
C SER A 30 -3.74 -24.82 27.94
N ASP A 31 -2.63 -25.40 28.39
CA ASP A 31 -2.60 -25.96 29.71
C ASP A 31 -2.61 -24.71 30.62
N ASP A 32 -3.77 -24.39 31.18
CA ASP A 32 -3.97 -23.24 32.06
C ASP A 32 -3.07 -23.31 33.31
N THR A 33 -2.33 -24.41 33.48
CA THR A 33 -1.38 -24.61 34.57
C THR A 33 0.07 -24.33 34.17
N LEU A 34 0.37 -24.09 32.90
CA LEU A 34 1.73 -23.80 32.43
C LEU A 34 2.16 -22.40 32.92
N GLY A 35 2.98 -22.37 33.96
CA GLY A 35 3.49 -21.15 34.59
C GLY A 35 2.97 -20.88 36.00
N THR A 36 1.90 -21.52 36.45
CA THR A 36 1.38 -21.34 37.83
C THR A 36 2.36 -21.81 38.90
N GLY A 37 3.25 -22.76 38.60
CA GLY A 37 4.28 -23.24 39.53
C GLY A 37 5.48 -22.29 39.74
N PHE A 38 5.56 -21.20 38.96
CA PHE A 38 6.63 -20.19 39.07
C PHE A 38 6.17 -18.90 39.75
N LEU A 39 4.88 -18.76 40.06
CA LEU A 39 4.34 -17.59 40.73
C LEU A 39 4.39 -17.77 42.26
N PRO A 40 4.75 -16.74 43.03
CA PRO A 40 4.61 -16.78 44.46
C PRO A 40 3.16 -17.07 44.87
N ASP A 41 2.93 -17.91 45.84
CA ASP A 41 1.61 -18.40 46.32
C ASP A 41 0.57 -17.30 46.65
N ASN A 42 0.95 -16.03 46.61
CA ASN A 42 0.10 -14.89 46.98
C ASN A 42 -0.35 -14.02 45.79
N GLN A 43 0.00 -14.36 44.53
CA GLN A 43 -0.49 -13.62 43.36
C GLN A 43 -1.55 -14.46 42.64
N GLU A 44 -2.79 -14.30 43.05
CA GLU A 44 -3.89 -14.88 42.29
C GLU A 44 -4.07 -14.12 40.99
N MET A 45 -3.61 -14.72 39.92
CA MET A 45 -3.86 -14.29 38.56
C MET A 45 -4.91 -15.21 37.92
N ARG A 46 -5.81 -14.65 37.12
CA ARG A 46 -6.74 -15.44 36.33
C ARG A 46 -6.62 -15.05 34.85
N THR A 47 -6.37 -16.02 34.00
CA THR A 47 -6.38 -15.85 32.56
C THR A 47 -7.75 -16.19 32.02
N GLY A 48 -8.17 -15.48 30.96
CA GLY A 48 -9.41 -15.72 30.28
C GLY A 48 -9.33 -15.34 28.81
N THR A 49 -10.38 -15.68 28.09
CA THR A 49 -10.55 -15.32 26.69
C THR A 49 -11.90 -14.65 26.50
N LEU A 50 -11.93 -13.61 25.69
CA LEU A 50 -13.14 -12.87 25.34
C LEU A 50 -13.20 -12.66 23.84
N ARG A 51 -14.34 -12.95 23.24
CA ARG A 51 -14.57 -12.66 21.84
C ARG A 51 -15.46 -11.45 21.71
N LEU A 52 -14.95 -10.42 21.04
CA LEU A 52 -15.61 -9.15 20.84
C LEU A 52 -16.03 -9.05 19.37
N THR A 53 -17.30 -8.78 19.12
CA THR A 53 -17.86 -8.70 17.77
C THR A 53 -18.51 -7.35 17.51
N ALA A 54 -18.61 -6.97 16.25
CA ALA A 54 -19.31 -5.75 15.84
C ALA A 54 -20.83 -5.83 16.10
N ALA A 55 -21.40 -7.03 16.18
CA ALA A 55 -22.84 -7.23 16.44
C ALA A 55 -23.31 -6.60 17.77
N GLU A 56 -22.42 -6.50 18.75
CA GLU A 56 -22.69 -5.91 20.06
C GLU A 56 -22.41 -4.39 20.08
N ARG A 57 -22.15 -3.79 18.92
CA ARG A 57 -21.77 -2.37 18.77
C ARG A 57 -20.56 -1.95 19.61
N LEU A 58 -19.63 -2.86 19.83
CA LEU A 58 -18.42 -2.61 20.61
C LEU A 58 -17.48 -1.65 19.87
N PHE A 59 -17.59 -1.61 18.56
CA PHE A 59 -16.92 -0.65 17.70
C PHE A 59 -17.83 -0.26 16.53
N GLU A 60 -17.61 0.93 16.01
CA GLU A 60 -18.27 1.48 14.83
C GLU A 60 -17.25 1.60 13.71
N THR A 61 -17.70 1.32 12.49
CA THR A 61 -16.91 1.49 11.29
C THR A 61 -17.43 2.65 10.47
N ARG A 62 -16.52 3.45 9.95
CA ARG A 62 -16.78 4.53 8.99
C ARG A 62 -15.78 4.44 7.86
N LEU A 63 -16.19 4.79 6.67
CA LEU A 63 -15.26 4.99 5.58
C LEU A 63 -14.52 6.31 5.78
N TYR A 64 -13.24 6.31 5.45
CA TYR A 64 -12.36 7.45 5.62
C TYR A 64 -11.48 7.64 4.40
N GLN A 65 -11.39 8.87 3.90
CA GLN A 65 -10.46 9.26 2.85
C GLN A 65 -9.78 10.56 3.24
N THR A 66 -8.45 10.56 3.23
CA THR A 66 -7.65 11.77 3.39
C THR A 66 -7.08 12.23 2.06
N ASP A 67 -7.03 13.52 1.84
CA ASP A 67 -6.35 14.16 0.71
C ASP A 67 -4.85 14.39 0.96
N SER A 68 -4.41 14.13 2.19
CA SER A 68 -3.06 14.44 2.67
C SER A 68 -2.07 13.27 2.59
N VAL A 69 -2.28 12.32 1.67
CA VAL A 69 -1.32 11.23 1.43
C VAL A 69 -0.12 11.78 0.65
N ARG A 70 1.06 11.63 1.24
CA ARG A 70 2.31 12.11 0.62
C ARG A 70 2.54 11.46 -0.75
N ALA A 71 2.90 12.25 -1.74
CA ALA A 71 3.05 11.86 -3.13
C ALA A 71 4.44 12.13 -3.71
N SER A 72 5.28 12.89 -3.01
CA SER A 72 6.58 13.34 -3.52
C SER A 72 7.72 12.38 -3.14
N ASN A 73 8.63 12.20 -4.07
CA ASN A 73 9.92 11.52 -3.89
C ASN A 73 9.83 10.09 -3.34
N LEU A 74 8.92 9.31 -3.91
CA LEU A 74 8.66 7.93 -3.46
C LEU A 74 9.54 6.87 -4.15
N GLY A 75 10.36 7.25 -5.11
CA GLY A 75 11.18 6.31 -5.88
C GLY A 75 10.39 5.47 -6.90
N THR A 76 9.06 5.50 -6.84
CA THR A 76 8.15 4.81 -7.78
C THR A 76 7.22 5.83 -8.41
N GLY A 77 7.11 5.80 -9.74
CA GLY A 77 6.12 6.57 -10.50
C GLY A 77 4.91 5.70 -10.80
N TYR A 78 3.71 6.16 -10.43
CA TYR A 78 2.46 5.44 -10.66
C TYR A 78 1.73 6.01 -11.86
N PHE A 79 1.26 5.13 -12.76
CA PHE A 79 0.52 5.52 -13.97
C PHE A 79 -0.48 4.44 -14.36
N GLY A 80 -1.62 4.85 -14.87
CA GLY A 80 -2.68 3.94 -15.31
C GLY A 80 -4.04 4.33 -14.79
N SER A 81 -5.05 3.60 -15.21
CA SER A 81 -6.41 3.75 -14.73
C SER A 81 -7.07 2.39 -14.54
N THR A 82 -7.96 2.31 -13.57
CA THR A 82 -8.71 1.10 -13.27
C THR A 82 -10.13 1.45 -12.87
N ARG A 83 -11.07 0.55 -13.17
CA ARG A 83 -12.46 0.67 -12.75
C ARG A 83 -12.91 -0.54 -11.99
N ASN A 84 -13.52 -0.30 -10.84
CA ASN A 84 -14.17 -1.29 -10.01
C ASN A 84 -15.62 -0.83 -9.77
N ASP A 85 -16.62 -1.67 -10.05
CA ASP A 85 -18.03 -1.29 -9.87
C ASP A 85 -18.37 -1.01 -8.42
N THR A 86 -17.76 -1.74 -7.49
CA THR A 86 -18.00 -1.57 -6.06
C THR A 86 -17.41 -0.28 -5.50
N THR A 87 -16.20 0.09 -5.94
CA THR A 87 -15.43 1.20 -5.35
C THR A 87 -15.15 2.35 -6.32
N GLY A 88 -15.71 2.29 -7.53
CA GLY A 88 -15.58 3.36 -8.51
C GLY A 88 -14.30 3.29 -9.35
N PHE A 89 -13.80 4.46 -9.72
CA PHE A 89 -12.72 4.65 -10.66
C PHE A 89 -11.48 5.24 -9.98
N ALA A 90 -10.29 4.82 -10.44
CA ALA A 90 -9.04 5.43 -10.06
C ALA A 90 -8.14 5.67 -11.28
N GLU A 91 -7.47 6.81 -11.30
CA GLU A 91 -6.48 7.20 -12.30
C GLU A 91 -5.22 7.69 -11.60
N ALA A 92 -4.07 7.22 -12.08
CA ALA A 92 -2.77 7.65 -11.60
C ALA A 92 -1.91 8.19 -12.75
N GLY A 93 -1.13 9.20 -12.45
CA GLY A 93 -0.06 9.72 -13.28
C GLY A 93 1.10 10.20 -12.41
N PHE A 94 2.26 10.41 -13.00
CA PHE A 94 3.39 10.95 -12.28
C PHE A 94 4.14 12.01 -13.07
N MET A 95 4.60 13.03 -12.37
CA MET A 95 5.59 13.99 -12.83
C MET A 95 6.97 13.56 -12.36
N SER A 96 7.97 13.71 -13.21
CA SER A 96 9.36 13.49 -12.78
C SER A 96 10.33 14.33 -13.60
N GLN A 97 11.32 14.90 -12.95
CA GLN A 97 12.53 15.37 -13.58
C GLN A 97 13.34 14.17 -14.10
N TYR A 98 14.27 14.41 -14.97
CA TYR A 98 15.16 13.39 -15.54
C TYR A 98 16.53 13.97 -15.83
N LEU A 99 17.55 13.10 -15.93
CA LEU A 99 18.89 13.45 -16.38
C LEU A 99 19.40 12.49 -17.43
N SER A 100 20.37 12.97 -18.22
CA SER A 100 21.10 12.11 -19.13
C SER A 100 21.93 11.08 -18.37
N TYR A 101 21.86 9.83 -18.80
CA TYR A 101 22.69 8.75 -18.27
C TYR A 101 24.17 8.88 -18.67
N TYR A 102 24.43 9.46 -19.82
CA TYR A 102 25.78 9.67 -20.34
C TYR A 102 26.15 11.14 -20.28
N THR A 103 27.45 11.41 -20.19
CA THR A 103 27.97 12.75 -20.48
C THR A 103 27.76 13.02 -21.97
N ILE A 104 26.93 14.01 -22.27
CA ILE A 104 26.71 14.47 -23.65
C ILE A 104 27.63 15.65 -23.89
N GLU A 105 28.65 15.39 -24.73
CA GLU A 105 29.65 16.38 -25.11
C GLU A 105 29.25 17.11 -26.39
N ASP A 106 29.96 18.18 -26.69
CA ASP A 106 29.78 18.94 -27.94
C ASP A 106 29.87 18.00 -29.16
N GLY A 107 28.92 18.15 -30.05
CA GLY A 107 28.85 17.33 -31.26
C GLY A 107 28.40 15.88 -31.09
N TYR A 108 27.96 15.46 -29.90
CA TYR A 108 27.52 14.08 -29.61
C TYR A 108 26.53 13.53 -30.65
N PHE A 109 25.53 14.30 -31.04
CA PHE A 109 24.53 13.89 -32.03
C PHE A 109 24.98 14.06 -33.49
N GLY A 110 26.19 14.57 -33.72
CA GLY A 110 26.79 14.69 -35.06
C GLY A 110 26.20 15.78 -35.95
N TYR A 111 26.56 15.72 -37.23
CA TYR A 111 26.16 16.73 -38.23
C TYR A 111 24.70 16.57 -38.66
N ARG A 112 23.89 17.59 -38.50
CA ARG A 112 22.46 17.63 -38.86
C ARG A 112 21.70 16.38 -38.42
N PRO A 113 21.56 16.16 -37.10
CA PRO A 113 20.86 14.99 -36.61
C PRO A 113 19.41 14.95 -37.09
N ILE A 114 18.93 13.76 -37.40
CA ILE A 114 17.58 13.48 -37.85
C ILE A 114 16.94 12.63 -36.78
N PHE A 115 15.82 13.08 -36.20
CA PHE A 115 15.03 12.27 -35.31
C PHE A 115 14.63 10.96 -35.98
N ASP A 116 14.90 9.83 -35.31
CA ASP A 116 14.57 8.49 -35.78
C ASP A 116 13.41 7.91 -34.95
N SER A 117 13.63 7.70 -33.66
CA SER A 117 12.63 7.12 -32.79
C SER A 117 12.83 7.54 -31.33
N ALA A 118 11.81 7.33 -30.51
CA ALA A 118 11.87 7.49 -29.08
C ALA A 118 11.22 6.28 -28.38
N GLN A 119 11.75 5.89 -27.24
CA GLN A 119 11.25 4.79 -26.45
C GLN A 119 11.15 5.21 -24.98
N ILE A 120 10.09 4.77 -24.29
CA ILE A 120 10.04 4.83 -22.84
C ILE A 120 10.57 3.51 -22.27
N ILE A 121 11.31 3.60 -21.19
CA ILE A 121 11.88 2.47 -20.44
C ILE A 121 11.10 2.37 -19.14
N LEU A 122 10.40 1.25 -18.94
CA LEU A 122 9.55 1.00 -17.80
C LEU A 122 10.09 -0.21 -17.01
N SER A 123 10.57 0.03 -15.81
CA SER A 123 10.95 -1.01 -14.85
C SER A 123 9.79 -1.22 -13.88
N ILE A 124 8.86 -2.08 -14.26
CA ILE A 124 7.62 -2.30 -13.50
C ILE A 124 7.93 -3.00 -12.18
N SER A 125 7.68 -2.33 -11.08
CA SER A 125 7.87 -2.80 -9.71
C SER A 125 6.56 -3.17 -9.01
N ALA A 126 5.43 -2.67 -9.51
CA ALA A 126 4.09 -2.97 -9.00
C ALA A 126 3.05 -2.85 -10.12
N HIS A 127 1.95 -3.56 -10.00
CA HIS A 127 0.84 -3.49 -10.95
C HIS A 127 -0.48 -3.90 -10.32
N GLY A 128 -1.59 -3.45 -10.87
CA GLY A 128 -2.95 -3.86 -10.52
C GLY A 128 -3.28 -5.28 -11.03
N ARG A 129 -4.55 -5.66 -10.89
CA ARG A 129 -5.00 -7.03 -11.20
C ARG A 129 -5.06 -7.33 -12.69
N ASP A 130 -5.55 -6.37 -13.48
CA ASP A 130 -5.68 -6.53 -14.93
C ASP A 130 -4.38 -6.10 -15.63
N THR A 131 -3.58 -7.08 -16.01
CA THR A 131 -2.27 -6.87 -16.65
C THR A 131 -2.30 -7.05 -18.15
N ILE A 132 -3.48 -7.29 -18.73
CA ILE A 132 -3.64 -7.62 -20.16
C ILE A 132 -4.40 -6.56 -20.94
N THR A 133 -5.25 -5.74 -20.30
CA THR A 133 -5.97 -4.67 -21.01
C THR A 133 -5.01 -3.54 -21.36
N PRO A 134 -4.78 -3.29 -22.68
CA PRO A 134 -3.92 -2.20 -23.10
C PRO A 134 -4.49 -0.84 -22.74
N GLN A 135 -3.64 0.06 -22.29
CA GLN A 135 -3.95 1.46 -22.04
C GLN A 135 -3.02 2.35 -22.84
N THR A 136 -3.54 3.45 -23.37
CA THR A 136 -2.73 4.46 -24.04
C THR A 136 -2.39 5.58 -23.05
N PHE A 137 -1.12 5.95 -23.02
CA PHE A 137 -0.57 6.99 -22.16
C PHE A 137 -0.08 8.16 -22.99
N ASN A 138 -0.24 9.35 -22.45
CA ASN A 138 0.34 10.57 -22.98
C ASN A 138 1.51 11.03 -22.09
N VAL A 139 2.53 11.55 -22.74
CA VAL A 139 3.71 12.13 -22.12
C VAL A 139 3.72 13.63 -22.41
N TYR A 140 3.61 14.45 -21.37
CA TYR A 140 3.60 15.91 -21.44
C TYR A 140 4.92 16.49 -20.97
N GLU A 141 5.29 17.66 -21.48
CA GLU A 141 6.43 18.42 -20.99
C GLU A 141 6.07 19.21 -19.74
N ILE A 142 6.91 19.18 -18.71
CA ILE A 142 6.82 20.12 -17.60
C ILE A 142 7.41 21.45 -18.08
N THR A 143 6.59 22.50 -18.10
CA THR A 143 6.94 23.80 -18.65
C THR A 143 7.37 24.82 -17.60
N SER A 144 7.01 24.61 -16.32
CA SER A 144 7.38 25.45 -15.20
C SER A 144 7.87 24.62 -14.02
N ASN A 145 8.87 25.14 -13.30
CA ASN A 145 9.36 24.62 -12.01
C ASN A 145 8.76 25.41 -10.82
N ASP A 146 7.75 26.26 -11.04
CA ASP A 146 7.19 27.11 -9.99
C ASP A 146 6.52 26.31 -8.86
N TYR A 147 6.14 25.04 -9.14
CA TYR A 147 5.65 24.12 -8.10
C TYR A 147 6.75 23.62 -7.17
N LEU A 148 8.02 23.74 -7.55
CA LEU A 148 9.15 23.37 -6.71
C LEU A 148 9.53 24.55 -5.84
N THR A 149 9.64 24.34 -4.53
CA THR A 149 10.23 25.37 -3.67
C THR A 149 11.73 25.44 -3.89
N LYS A 150 12.30 26.63 -3.72
CA LYS A 150 13.74 26.88 -3.88
C LYS A 150 14.64 26.04 -2.95
N ASN A 151 14.07 25.42 -1.91
CA ASN A 151 14.79 24.64 -0.90
C ASN A 151 14.58 23.14 -0.98
N GLY A 152 13.79 22.63 -1.93
CA GLY A 152 13.55 21.17 -2.09
C GLY A 152 12.69 20.50 -1.01
N ASP A 153 12.18 21.27 -0.04
CA ASP A 153 11.43 20.76 1.12
C ASP A 153 9.91 20.69 0.88
N THR A 154 9.48 20.81 -0.37
CA THR A 154 8.05 20.79 -0.67
C THR A 154 7.52 19.36 -0.62
N THR A 155 6.56 19.14 0.26
CA THR A 155 5.77 17.92 0.29
C THR A 155 4.55 18.09 -0.60
N PHE A 156 4.39 17.23 -1.60
CA PHE A 156 3.21 17.13 -2.45
C PHE A 156 2.33 15.98 -2.00
N TYR A 157 1.03 16.14 -2.23
CA TYR A 157 0.02 15.15 -1.93
C TYR A 157 -0.58 14.59 -3.21
N LEU A 158 -1.24 13.42 -3.14
CA LEU A 158 -1.75 12.70 -4.33
C LEU A 158 -2.75 13.51 -5.16
N ASN A 159 -3.48 14.44 -4.54
CA ASN A 159 -4.46 15.33 -5.18
C ASN A 159 -3.85 16.57 -5.86
N PHE A 160 -2.51 16.65 -5.95
CA PHE A 160 -1.81 17.76 -6.62
C PHE A 160 -2.36 17.98 -8.03
N ASP A 161 -2.62 19.25 -8.39
CA ASP A 161 -3.03 19.62 -9.74
C ASP A 161 -1.81 19.99 -10.62
N PRO A 162 -1.43 19.18 -11.59
CA PRO A 162 -0.31 19.43 -12.47
C PRO A 162 -0.62 20.44 -13.59
N THR A 163 -1.89 20.73 -13.84
CA THR A 163 -2.35 21.47 -15.03
C THR A 163 -1.60 22.80 -15.27
N PRO A 164 -1.31 23.64 -14.27
CA PRO A 164 -0.62 24.91 -14.52
C PRO A 164 0.85 24.78 -14.91
N TYR A 165 1.44 23.59 -14.76
CA TYR A 165 2.89 23.36 -14.86
C TYR A 165 3.30 22.50 -16.04
N VAL A 166 2.33 21.99 -16.83
CA VAL A 166 2.57 21.10 -17.94
C VAL A 166 2.07 21.70 -19.25
N SER A 167 2.56 21.17 -20.37
CA SER A 167 2.10 21.58 -21.71
C SER A 167 0.66 21.16 -21.95
N ASP A 168 -0.09 21.96 -22.72
CA ASP A 168 -1.47 21.64 -23.12
C ASP A 168 -1.54 20.42 -24.03
N GLU A 169 -0.53 20.22 -24.90
CA GLU A 169 -0.44 19.12 -25.83
C GLU A 169 0.65 18.13 -25.40
N PRO A 170 0.42 16.81 -25.61
CA PRO A 170 1.43 15.81 -25.31
C PRO A 170 2.60 15.88 -26.29
N LEU A 171 3.79 15.49 -25.82
CA LEU A 171 4.97 15.26 -26.66
C LEU A 171 4.88 13.92 -27.39
N PHE A 172 4.47 12.89 -26.66
CA PHE A 172 4.41 11.51 -27.12
C PHE A 172 3.18 10.81 -26.59
N SER A 173 2.85 9.69 -27.24
CA SER A 173 1.96 8.67 -26.72
C SER A 173 2.59 7.29 -26.84
N PHE A 174 2.18 6.36 -25.96
CA PHE A 174 2.56 4.95 -26.02
C PHE A 174 1.44 4.09 -25.47
N THR A 175 1.45 2.79 -25.81
CA THR A 175 0.48 1.81 -25.31
C THR A 175 1.19 0.77 -24.45
N PHE A 176 0.64 0.51 -23.27
CA PHE A 176 1.16 -0.48 -22.33
C PHE A 176 -0.01 -1.10 -21.52
N PRO A 177 -0.01 -2.42 -21.20
CA PRO A 177 0.89 -3.40 -21.81
C PRO A 177 0.62 -3.59 -23.31
N ASP A 178 1.51 -4.28 -23.99
CA ASP A 178 1.25 -4.71 -25.37
C ASP A 178 0.42 -6.01 -25.41
N GLU A 179 0.15 -6.52 -26.60
CA GLU A 179 -0.66 -7.72 -26.84
C GLU A 179 -0.10 -8.99 -26.15
N SER A 180 1.16 -9.00 -25.78
CA SER A 180 1.79 -10.12 -25.04
C SER A 180 1.56 -10.07 -23.52
N GLY A 181 0.91 -9.01 -23.05
CA GLY A 181 0.64 -8.77 -21.64
C GLY A 181 1.85 -8.21 -20.88
N LEU A 182 1.70 -8.11 -19.57
CA LEU A 182 2.73 -7.58 -18.68
C LEU A 182 3.86 -8.60 -18.51
N VAL A 183 5.08 -8.20 -18.86
CA VAL A 183 6.29 -8.94 -18.54
C VAL A 183 7.06 -8.17 -17.48
N THR A 184 7.16 -8.74 -16.27
CA THR A 184 8.02 -8.23 -15.19
C THR A 184 9.40 -8.84 -15.34
N GLY A 185 10.45 -8.06 -15.16
CA GLY A 185 11.83 -8.55 -15.21
C GLY A 185 12.83 -7.49 -14.78
N GLU A 186 14.03 -7.92 -14.41
CA GLU A 186 15.11 -7.05 -13.91
C GLU A 186 15.59 -6.01 -14.92
N ASN A 187 15.38 -6.25 -16.22
CA ASN A 187 15.73 -5.33 -17.28
C ASN A 187 14.47 -4.62 -17.76
N GLY A 188 14.34 -3.35 -17.46
CA GLY A 188 13.19 -2.53 -17.84
C GLY A 188 12.74 -2.76 -19.30
N ARG A 189 11.42 -2.70 -19.51
CA ARG A 189 10.83 -2.89 -20.84
C ARG A 189 10.86 -1.59 -21.63
N SER A 190 11.40 -1.62 -22.83
CA SER A 190 11.36 -0.50 -23.76
C SER A 190 10.10 -0.56 -24.61
N VAL A 191 9.33 0.52 -24.62
CA VAL A 191 8.10 0.67 -25.41
C VAL A 191 8.27 1.84 -26.36
N THR A 192 7.98 1.64 -27.64
CA THR A 192 8.07 2.71 -28.66
C THR A 192 7.05 3.81 -28.38
N MET A 193 7.51 5.04 -28.39
CA MET A 193 6.66 6.23 -28.27
C MET A 193 6.37 6.83 -29.63
N THR A 194 5.10 7.17 -29.87
CA THR A 194 4.66 7.89 -31.07
C THR A 194 4.76 9.38 -30.80
N PRO A 195 5.61 10.14 -31.54
CA PRO A 195 5.79 11.56 -31.33
C PRO A 195 4.66 12.37 -31.96
N THR A 196 4.28 13.45 -31.30
CA THR A 196 3.56 14.57 -31.95
C THR A 196 4.57 15.51 -32.65
N GLU A 197 4.09 16.56 -33.31
CA GLU A 197 5.00 17.60 -33.84
C GLU A 197 5.80 18.26 -32.71
N ARG A 198 5.12 18.60 -31.62
CA ARG A 198 5.76 19.14 -30.41
C ARG A 198 6.80 18.18 -29.82
N GLY A 199 6.53 16.88 -29.87
CA GLY A 199 7.48 15.84 -29.44
C GLY A 199 8.74 15.80 -30.30
N ARG A 200 8.61 16.00 -31.63
CA ARG A 200 9.76 16.12 -32.52
C ARG A 200 10.60 17.36 -32.20
N GLU A 201 9.97 18.50 -32.01
CA GLU A 201 10.65 19.74 -31.59
C GLU A 201 11.36 19.58 -30.26
N PHE A 202 10.73 18.89 -29.30
CA PHE A 202 11.33 18.59 -28.00
C PHE A 202 12.61 17.76 -28.16
N VAL A 203 12.61 16.70 -29.00
CA VAL A 203 13.80 15.89 -29.24
C VAL A 203 14.90 16.71 -29.90
N TYR A 204 14.56 17.58 -30.86
CA TYR A 204 15.57 18.46 -31.46
C TYR A 204 16.19 19.42 -30.43
N ARG A 205 15.41 19.92 -29.46
CA ARG A 205 15.98 20.71 -28.34
C ARG A 205 16.92 19.87 -27.48
N LEU A 206 16.59 18.60 -27.19
CA LEU A 206 17.50 17.67 -26.49
C LEU A 206 18.79 17.45 -27.29
N MET A 207 18.72 17.41 -28.62
CA MET A 207 19.89 17.24 -29.49
C MET A 207 20.68 18.53 -29.72
N ILE A 208 20.24 19.66 -29.11
CA ILE A 208 20.84 21.00 -29.36
C ILE A 208 20.88 21.29 -30.88
N SER A 209 19.80 20.98 -31.58
CA SER A 209 19.71 21.08 -33.03
C SER A 209 18.28 21.42 -33.45
N ASP A 210 18.15 22.05 -34.63
CA ASP A 210 16.88 22.27 -35.33
C ASP A 210 16.63 21.21 -36.42
N GLY A 211 17.57 20.27 -36.60
CA GLY A 211 17.54 19.26 -37.68
C GLY A 211 17.81 19.80 -39.07
N LYS A 212 17.98 21.10 -39.24
CA LYS A 212 18.13 21.79 -40.53
C LYS A 212 19.52 22.37 -40.74
N THR A 213 20.04 22.99 -39.68
CA THR A 213 21.41 23.56 -39.70
C THR A 213 22.44 22.50 -39.30
N PRO A 214 23.72 22.66 -39.71
CA PRO A 214 24.80 21.88 -39.14
C PRO A 214 24.78 21.99 -37.64
N VAL A 215 25.30 20.97 -36.92
CA VAL A 215 25.50 21.06 -35.48
C VAL A 215 26.24 22.37 -35.23
N GLN A 216 25.60 23.24 -34.46
CA GLN A 216 26.23 24.49 -34.09
C GLN A 216 27.35 24.17 -33.10
N THR A 217 28.57 24.47 -33.48
CA THR A 217 29.71 24.45 -32.53
C THR A 217 29.48 25.38 -31.34
N ASP A 218 28.52 26.30 -31.49
CA ASP A 218 28.11 27.29 -30.49
C ASP A 218 26.83 26.86 -29.73
N GLY A 219 26.31 25.64 -29.95
CA GLY A 219 25.19 25.11 -29.18
C GLY A 219 25.61 25.01 -27.70
N ASP A 220 24.73 25.40 -26.77
CA ASP A 220 25.05 25.42 -25.34
C ASP A 220 24.99 24.01 -24.75
N TYR A 221 25.96 23.18 -25.05
CA TYR A 221 26.15 21.86 -24.45
C TYR A 221 26.50 21.93 -22.97
N THR A 222 26.79 23.12 -22.40
CA THR A 222 27.05 23.28 -20.97
C THR A 222 25.85 22.90 -20.12
N VAL A 223 24.66 22.86 -20.70
CA VAL A 223 23.43 22.35 -20.08
C VAL A 223 23.58 20.88 -19.64
N TYR A 224 24.35 20.07 -20.37
CA TYR A 224 24.62 18.66 -20.04
C TYR A 224 25.76 18.46 -19.04
N GLN A 225 26.54 19.51 -18.76
CA GLN A 225 27.66 19.46 -17.82
C GLN A 225 27.26 19.77 -16.38
N ASP A 226 26.09 20.40 -16.19
CA ASP A 226 25.57 20.79 -14.88
C ASP A 226 24.13 20.28 -14.72
N PRO A 227 23.89 19.28 -13.84
CA PRO A 227 22.55 18.76 -13.59
C PRO A 227 21.52 19.82 -13.21
N LYS A 228 21.91 20.89 -12.49
CA LYS A 228 21.00 21.98 -12.13
C LYS A 228 20.59 22.79 -13.34
N LYS A 229 21.54 23.16 -14.20
CA LYS A 229 21.22 23.82 -15.47
C LYS A 229 20.36 22.94 -16.36
N PHE A 230 20.60 21.64 -16.37
CA PHE A 230 19.82 20.71 -17.18
C PHE A 230 18.35 20.72 -16.75
N VAL A 231 18.03 20.55 -15.45
CA VAL A 231 16.65 20.55 -14.96
C VAL A 231 15.97 21.93 -14.99
N ASP A 232 16.75 23.01 -15.10
CA ASP A 232 16.21 24.37 -15.33
C ASP A 232 15.74 24.54 -16.78
N VAL A 233 16.37 23.87 -17.74
CA VAL A 233 16.02 23.90 -19.17
C VAL A 233 15.00 22.81 -19.50
N PHE A 234 15.29 21.57 -19.10
CA PHE A 234 14.47 20.38 -19.31
C PHE A 234 13.83 19.96 -17.98
N LYS A 235 12.71 20.61 -17.68
CA LYS A 235 12.10 20.61 -16.34
C LYS A 235 11.50 19.28 -15.91
N GLY A 236 11.27 18.36 -16.84
CA GLY A 236 10.72 17.04 -16.58
C GLY A 236 9.60 16.63 -17.52
N LEU A 237 9.01 15.48 -17.25
CA LEU A 237 7.89 14.90 -17.98
C LEU A 237 6.74 14.56 -17.00
N TYR A 238 5.51 14.66 -17.51
CA TYR A 238 4.31 14.17 -16.87
C TYR A 238 3.69 13.05 -17.70
N ILE A 239 3.51 11.89 -17.10
CA ILE A 239 2.95 10.71 -17.76
C ILE A 239 1.61 10.37 -17.12
N LYS A 240 0.56 10.26 -17.95
CA LYS A 240 -0.78 9.89 -17.49
C LYS A 240 -1.54 9.12 -18.56
N PRO A 241 -2.64 8.43 -18.22
CA PRO A 241 -3.55 7.85 -19.19
C PRO A 241 -4.08 8.91 -20.18
N ALA A 242 -4.15 8.56 -21.47
CA ALA A 242 -4.76 9.40 -22.48
C ALA A 242 -6.29 9.37 -22.40
N LYS A 243 -6.83 8.24 -21.95
CA LYS A 243 -8.25 8.00 -21.66
C LYS A 243 -8.40 7.12 -20.45
N THR A 244 -9.45 7.38 -19.69
CA THR A 244 -9.84 6.56 -18.54
C THR A 244 -10.44 5.24 -19.02
N VAL A 245 -10.18 4.16 -18.27
CA VAL A 245 -10.84 2.88 -18.51
C VAL A 245 -12.29 2.96 -18.04
N THR A 246 -13.23 2.55 -18.89
CA THR A 246 -14.67 2.64 -18.61
C THR A 246 -15.33 1.31 -18.32
N GLU A 247 -14.69 0.20 -18.68
CA GLU A 247 -15.22 -1.16 -18.45
C GLU A 247 -14.86 -1.66 -17.05
N ALA A 248 -15.86 -2.19 -16.35
CA ALA A 248 -15.72 -2.72 -15.01
C ALA A 248 -14.73 -3.90 -14.94
N GLY A 249 -13.90 -3.93 -13.92
CA GLY A 249 -12.89 -4.96 -13.72
C GLY A 249 -11.71 -4.87 -14.69
N LYS A 250 -11.66 -3.80 -15.50
CA LYS A 250 -10.60 -3.58 -16.48
C LYS A 250 -9.65 -2.46 -16.06
N GLY A 251 -8.49 -2.50 -16.72
CA GLY A 251 -7.41 -1.56 -16.52
C GLY A 251 -6.59 -1.84 -15.27
N SER A 252 -5.44 -1.22 -15.22
CA SER A 252 -4.48 -1.37 -14.12
C SER A 252 -3.72 -0.08 -13.91
N VAL A 253 -3.40 0.19 -12.66
CA VAL A 253 -2.35 1.14 -12.32
C VAL A 253 -1.04 0.37 -12.21
N TYR A 254 0.02 0.92 -12.76
CA TYR A 254 1.37 0.36 -12.75
C TYR A 254 2.28 1.24 -11.91
N GLY A 255 3.17 0.63 -11.15
CA GLY A 255 4.28 1.29 -10.49
C GLY A 255 5.58 1.00 -11.24
N THR A 256 6.31 2.04 -11.62
CA THR A 256 7.61 1.91 -12.27
C THR A 256 8.72 2.46 -11.38
N ALA A 257 9.80 1.70 -11.18
CA ALA A 257 10.95 2.13 -10.39
C ALA A 257 11.70 3.25 -11.12
N LEU A 258 11.65 4.48 -10.59
CA LEU A 258 12.19 5.66 -11.26
C LEU A 258 13.71 5.59 -11.48
N SER A 259 14.45 4.89 -10.60
CA SER A 259 15.90 4.69 -10.73
C SER A 259 16.33 3.83 -11.92
N SER A 260 15.40 3.04 -12.45
CA SER A 260 15.66 2.15 -13.62
C SER A 260 14.69 2.43 -14.76
N SER A 261 13.95 3.52 -14.68
CA SER A 261 12.97 3.94 -15.68
C SER A 261 13.35 5.30 -16.26
N GLY A 262 12.95 5.52 -17.50
CA GLY A 262 13.32 6.74 -18.19
C GLY A 262 12.87 6.69 -19.65
N PHE A 263 13.60 7.36 -20.51
CA PHE A 263 13.33 7.31 -21.95
C PHE A 263 14.62 7.40 -22.75
N SER A 264 14.59 6.87 -23.97
CA SER A 264 15.68 6.99 -24.92
C SER A 264 15.19 7.70 -26.18
N VAL A 265 16.05 8.54 -26.74
CA VAL A 265 15.84 9.13 -28.05
C VAL A 265 16.93 8.65 -29.00
N TYR A 266 16.56 8.37 -30.21
CA TYR A 266 17.46 7.90 -31.25
C TYR A 266 17.46 8.87 -32.42
N ALA A 267 18.65 9.17 -32.92
CA ALA A 267 18.87 10.04 -34.05
C ALA A 267 19.83 9.39 -35.04
N ARG A 268 19.70 9.76 -36.31
CA ARG A 268 20.70 9.48 -37.35
C ARG A 268 21.28 10.79 -37.79
N ASN A 269 22.56 10.86 -38.00
CA ASN A 269 23.19 12.07 -38.50
C ASN A 269 23.51 11.96 -39.98
N ARG A 270 23.64 13.11 -40.62
CA ARG A 270 24.12 13.19 -42.01
C ARG A 270 25.64 13.17 -42.08
N VAL A 271 26.19 12.82 -43.21
CA VAL A 271 27.62 12.92 -43.49
C VAL A 271 27.95 14.34 -43.89
N GLU A 272 28.89 14.99 -43.22
CA GLU A 272 29.23 16.39 -43.49
C GLU A 272 29.76 16.63 -44.89
N SER A 273 30.59 15.69 -45.40
CA SER A 273 31.13 15.74 -46.75
C SER A 273 30.12 15.47 -47.87
N ASP A 274 29.00 14.79 -47.55
CA ASP A 274 27.88 14.55 -48.43
C ASP A 274 26.58 14.46 -47.61
N PRO A 275 25.87 15.58 -47.42
CA PRO A 275 24.65 15.64 -46.62
C PRO A 275 23.47 14.81 -47.13
N THR A 276 23.58 14.21 -48.30
CA THR A 276 22.57 13.26 -48.82
C THR A 276 22.70 11.89 -48.18
N LEU A 277 23.88 11.57 -47.66
CA LEU A 277 24.16 10.30 -46.95
C LEU A 277 23.79 10.41 -45.48
N ILE A 278 23.25 9.32 -44.93
CA ILE A 278 22.88 9.18 -43.53
C ILE A 278 23.81 8.15 -42.89
N LYS A 279 24.35 8.49 -41.72
CA LYS A 279 25.16 7.62 -40.88
C LYS A 279 24.33 6.82 -39.89
N ASP A 280 25.07 6.12 -39.03
CA ASP A 280 24.57 5.23 -37.99
C ASP A 280 23.67 5.94 -36.96
N THR A 281 22.88 5.14 -36.29
CA THR A 281 21.99 5.59 -35.20
C THR A 281 22.82 5.94 -33.95
N ILE A 282 22.51 7.08 -33.36
CA ILE A 282 23.05 7.55 -32.09
C ILE A 282 21.90 7.60 -31.10
N GLY A 283 22.09 7.01 -29.92
CA GLY A 283 21.09 7.01 -28.85
C GLY A 283 21.55 7.83 -27.63
N ALA A 284 20.62 8.52 -27.01
CA ALA A 284 20.80 9.12 -25.70
C ALA A 284 19.67 8.65 -24.78
N THR A 285 20.05 8.21 -23.59
CA THR A 285 19.13 7.71 -22.56
C THR A 285 19.09 8.67 -21.38
N TYR A 286 17.90 8.90 -20.87
CA TYR A 286 17.59 9.77 -19.74
C TYR A 286 16.83 8.98 -18.70
N TYR A 287 17.25 9.05 -17.42
CA TYR A 287 16.57 8.37 -16.32
C TYR A 287 15.80 9.36 -15.45
N PHE A 288 14.65 8.93 -14.92
CA PHE A 288 13.79 9.74 -14.06
C PHE A 288 14.38 10.00 -12.68
N TYR A 289 15.24 9.10 -12.22
CA TYR A 289 15.93 9.28 -10.95
C TYR A 289 17.40 8.90 -11.13
N ASP A 290 18.27 9.78 -10.69
CA ASP A 290 19.69 9.52 -10.56
C ASP A 290 20.15 9.99 -9.18
N SER A 291 21.06 9.25 -8.53
CA SER A 291 21.60 9.61 -7.22
C SER A 291 22.37 10.94 -7.24
N GLN A 292 22.95 11.31 -8.37
CA GLN A 292 23.59 12.62 -8.57
C GLN A 292 22.56 13.75 -8.64
N VAL A 293 21.33 13.44 -9.05
CA VAL A 293 20.23 14.39 -9.19
C VAL A 293 19.58 14.70 -7.86
N THR A 294 19.55 13.76 -6.91
CA THR A 294 19.06 14.03 -5.56
C THR A 294 19.78 15.20 -4.90
N ALA A 295 21.10 15.33 -5.16
CA ALA A 295 21.88 16.48 -4.72
C ALA A 295 21.51 17.77 -5.46
N ALA A 296 20.90 17.69 -6.64
CA ALA A 296 20.43 18.82 -7.44
C ALA A 296 18.96 19.19 -7.21
N GLY A 297 18.23 18.38 -6.42
CA GLY A 297 16.81 18.61 -6.13
C GLY A 297 15.88 17.97 -7.14
N ASN A 298 16.20 16.77 -7.65
CA ASN A 298 15.30 16.02 -8.51
C ASN A 298 14.00 15.72 -7.77
N GLN A 299 12.89 16.12 -8.36
CA GLN A 299 11.56 15.94 -7.78
C GLN A 299 10.74 14.98 -8.63
N SER A 300 10.02 14.11 -7.95
CA SER A 300 8.93 13.33 -8.54
C SER A 300 7.67 13.50 -7.71
N VAL A 301 6.53 13.55 -8.37
CA VAL A 301 5.21 13.71 -7.74
C VAL A 301 4.24 12.73 -8.37
N ASN A 302 3.64 11.87 -7.57
CA ASN A 302 2.53 11.04 -8.00
C ASN A 302 1.21 11.79 -7.87
N ILE A 303 0.34 11.66 -8.84
CA ILE A 303 -0.98 12.28 -8.86
C ILE A 303 -1.99 11.15 -9.00
N VAL A 304 -2.93 11.07 -8.06
CA VAL A 304 -3.99 10.06 -8.09
C VAL A 304 -5.33 10.74 -7.92
N ARG A 305 -6.27 10.34 -8.75
CA ARG A 305 -7.66 10.80 -8.71
C ARG A 305 -8.58 9.61 -8.56
N HIS A 306 -9.53 9.73 -7.67
CA HIS A 306 -10.61 8.78 -7.48
C HIS A 306 -11.93 9.43 -7.89
N ASP A 307 -12.80 8.65 -8.53
CA ASP A 307 -14.17 9.03 -8.84
C ASP A 307 -15.11 7.93 -8.32
N TYR A 308 -15.85 8.27 -7.29
CA TYR A 308 -16.76 7.35 -6.60
C TYR A 308 -18.20 7.48 -7.08
N THR A 309 -18.51 8.39 -8.01
CA THR A 309 -19.89 8.65 -8.48
C THR A 309 -20.56 7.42 -9.10
N SER A 310 -19.76 6.47 -9.58
CA SER A 310 -20.23 5.22 -10.16
C SER A 310 -20.06 4.01 -9.24
N SER A 311 -19.68 4.21 -7.97
CA SER A 311 -19.53 3.11 -7.01
C SER A 311 -20.90 2.59 -6.55
N GLU A 312 -21.01 1.28 -6.33
CA GLU A 312 -22.22 0.64 -5.75
C GLU A 312 -22.39 1.01 -4.27
N ILE A 313 -21.31 1.39 -3.60
CA ILE A 313 -21.30 1.80 -2.20
C ILE A 313 -21.28 3.32 -2.14
N ASN A 314 -22.07 3.90 -1.25
CA ASN A 314 -21.96 5.34 -0.98
C ASN A 314 -20.63 5.64 -0.28
N ILE A 315 -19.66 6.15 -1.06
CA ILE A 315 -18.32 6.53 -0.62
C ILE A 315 -18.16 8.05 -0.59
N GLU A 316 -19.07 8.81 -1.22
CA GLU A 316 -18.93 10.28 -1.35
C GLU A 316 -18.81 11.00 0.00
N ASP A 317 -19.43 10.45 1.05
CA ASP A 317 -19.37 11.01 2.40
C ASP A 317 -18.10 10.64 3.19
N ALA A 318 -17.18 9.88 2.59
CA ALA A 318 -15.96 9.39 3.26
C ALA A 318 -14.85 10.44 3.44
N VAL A 319 -15.00 11.62 2.84
CA VAL A 319 -13.96 12.68 2.87
C VAL A 319 -13.64 13.15 4.30
N GLU A 320 -12.37 13.37 4.57
CA GLU A 320 -11.86 13.75 5.89
C GLU A 320 -12.55 14.97 6.50
N THR A 321 -12.93 15.92 5.66
CA THR A 321 -13.57 17.17 6.10
C THR A 321 -15.02 17.01 6.54
N ASN A 322 -15.64 15.85 6.31
CA ASN A 322 -16.98 15.55 6.77
C ASN A 322 -16.95 14.94 8.19
N PRO A 323 -17.28 15.70 9.25
CA PRO A 323 -17.29 15.18 10.63
C PRO A 323 -18.42 14.16 10.87
N ASP A 324 -19.47 14.21 10.06
CA ASP A 324 -20.68 13.39 10.20
C ASP A 324 -20.69 12.17 9.27
N ARG A 325 -19.49 11.63 8.96
CA ARG A 325 -19.38 10.41 8.15
C ARG A 325 -20.29 9.30 8.70
N PRO A 326 -21.15 8.70 7.87
CA PRO A 326 -22.12 7.70 8.35
C PRO A 326 -21.40 6.42 8.82
N ILE A 327 -22.01 5.77 9.81
CA ILE A 327 -21.62 4.41 10.18
C ILE A 327 -21.93 3.50 9.01
N THR A 328 -20.97 2.67 8.63
CA THR A 328 -21.11 1.72 7.52
C THR A 328 -20.98 0.29 8.00
N GLN A 329 -21.57 -0.62 7.22
CA GLN A 329 -21.36 -2.05 7.37
C GLN A 329 -20.25 -2.58 6.42
N ASN A 330 -19.67 -1.69 5.63
CA ASN A 330 -18.66 -2.03 4.65
C ASN A 330 -17.27 -1.74 5.22
N VAL A 331 -16.36 -2.68 5.06
CA VAL A 331 -14.92 -2.49 5.31
C VAL A 331 -14.24 -2.43 3.96
N ILE A 332 -13.55 -1.32 3.70
CA ILE A 332 -12.76 -1.11 2.49
C ILE A 332 -11.34 -0.75 2.92
N VAL A 333 -10.37 -1.36 2.26
CA VAL A 333 -8.96 -1.06 2.39
C VAL A 333 -8.41 -0.80 1.00
N SER A 334 -8.38 0.46 0.58
CA SER A 334 -7.93 0.88 -0.75
C SER A 334 -6.63 1.66 -0.65
N GLY A 335 -5.68 1.31 -1.51
CA GLY A 335 -4.43 2.03 -1.63
C GLY A 335 -4.54 3.31 -2.45
N MET A 336 -3.40 3.94 -2.71
CA MET A 336 -3.26 5.11 -3.57
C MET A 336 -4.14 6.31 -3.13
N GLY A 337 -4.30 6.52 -1.81
CA GLY A 337 -5.17 7.59 -1.31
C GLY A 337 -6.67 7.32 -1.51
N GLY A 338 -7.03 6.07 -1.76
CA GLY A 338 -8.41 5.63 -1.80
C GLY A 338 -9.04 5.54 -0.41
N VAL A 339 -10.27 5.07 -0.39
CA VAL A 339 -11.03 4.91 0.85
C VAL A 339 -10.50 3.77 1.70
N ILE A 340 -10.37 4.00 2.97
CA ILE A 340 -10.02 3.02 4.00
C ILE A 340 -11.11 2.97 5.07
N THR A 341 -10.99 2.07 6.03
CA THR A 341 -11.94 1.94 7.14
C THR A 341 -11.35 2.48 8.44
N GLU A 342 -12.06 3.43 9.04
CA GLU A 342 -11.88 3.86 10.41
C GLU A 342 -12.72 2.97 11.33
N LEU A 343 -12.09 2.40 12.35
CA LEU A 343 -12.71 1.58 13.38
C LEU A 343 -12.61 2.34 14.71
N THR A 344 -13.74 2.78 15.25
CA THR A 344 -13.81 3.56 16.49
C THR A 344 -14.39 2.71 17.62
N PHE A 345 -13.67 2.57 18.71
CA PHE A 345 -14.14 1.84 19.90
C PHE A 345 -15.17 2.67 20.68
N THR A 346 -16.29 2.04 21.00
CA THR A 346 -17.44 2.68 21.68
C THR A 346 -17.38 2.50 23.20
N GLN A 347 -18.32 3.14 23.92
CA GLN A 347 -18.47 2.89 25.35
C GLN A 347 -18.77 1.40 25.63
N ALA A 348 -19.58 0.76 24.79
CA ALA A 348 -19.94 -0.65 24.96
C ALA A 348 -18.70 -1.59 24.94
N PHE A 349 -17.65 -1.22 24.22
CA PHE A 349 -16.39 -1.99 24.25
C PHE A 349 -15.76 -1.99 25.67
N PHE A 350 -15.68 -0.83 26.30
CA PHE A 350 -15.13 -0.70 27.64
C PHE A 350 -16.01 -1.36 28.69
N ASP A 351 -17.33 -1.20 28.52
CA ASP A 351 -18.33 -1.85 29.39
C ASP A 351 -18.23 -3.39 29.31
N ALA A 352 -17.96 -3.94 28.14
CA ALA A 352 -17.74 -5.38 27.97
C ALA A 352 -16.50 -5.88 28.73
N LEU A 353 -15.41 -5.11 28.72
CA LEU A 353 -14.20 -5.45 29.49
C LEU A 353 -14.46 -5.33 31.00
N GLU A 354 -15.19 -4.30 31.45
CA GLU A 354 -15.59 -4.16 32.86
C GLU A 354 -16.52 -5.30 33.31
N ALA A 355 -17.51 -5.63 32.47
CA ALA A 355 -18.43 -6.74 32.76
C ALA A 355 -17.70 -8.08 32.89
N GLU A 356 -16.62 -8.28 32.12
CA GLU A 356 -15.80 -9.48 32.24
C GLU A 356 -15.02 -9.53 33.54
N ILE A 357 -14.46 -8.40 34.00
CA ILE A 357 -13.83 -8.29 35.33
C ILE A 357 -14.84 -8.60 36.42
N ASP A 358 -16.03 -8.04 36.35
CA ASP A 358 -17.11 -8.27 37.31
C ASP A 358 -17.59 -9.73 37.32
N ARG A 359 -17.67 -10.36 36.14
CA ARG A 359 -18.03 -11.79 36.02
C ARG A 359 -17.03 -12.67 36.77
N VAL A 360 -15.74 -12.44 36.54
CA VAL A 360 -14.67 -13.22 37.20
C VAL A 360 -14.68 -12.97 38.70
N ASN A 361 -14.89 -11.74 39.15
CA ASN A 361 -15.01 -11.41 40.58
C ASN A 361 -16.20 -12.12 41.22
N LYS A 362 -17.37 -12.17 40.59
CA LYS A 362 -18.56 -12.90 41.05
C LYS A 362 -18.30 -14.40 41.13
N GLU A 363 -17.64 -14.99 40.16
CA GLU A 363 -17.25 -16.40 40.17
C GLU A 363 -16.25 -16.72 41.30
N ALA A 364 -15.27 -15.84 41.50
CA ALA A 364 -14.31 -15.98 42.60
C ALA A 364 -15.01 -15.91 43.96
N ALA A 365 -15.93 -14.96 44.16
CA ALA A 365 -16.72 -14.87 45.38
C ALA A 365 -17.59 -16.12 45.61
N ALA A 366 -18.28 -16.61 44.56
CA ALA A 366 -19.09 -17.82 44.64
C ALA A 366 -18.27 -19.06 45.05
N SER A 367 -17.04 -19.18 44.53
CA SER A 367 -16.11 -20.26 44.86
C SER A 367 -15.60 -20.15 46.30
N ASN A 368 -15.65 -18.97 46.90
CA ASN A 368 -15.21 -18.70 48.29
C ASN A 368 -16.39 -18.64 49.28
N GLY A 369 -17.47 -19.35 49.04
CA GLY A 369 -18.63 -19.42 49.91
C GLY A 369 -19.49 -18.14 49.96
N GLY A 370 -19.33 -17.25 48.96
CA GLY A 370 -20.07 -15.98 48.87
C GLY A 370 -19.38 -14.82 49.61
N GLU A 371 -18.28 -15.06 50.28
CA GLU A 371 -17.50 -13.98 50.89
C GLU A 371 -16.70 -13.24 49.83
N PRO A 372 -16.67 -11.90 49.88
CA PRO A 372 -15.87 -11.11 48.94
C PRO A 372 -14.38 -11.49 49.13
N SER A 373 -13.81 -12.16 48.16
CA SER A 373 -12.35 -12.26 48.05
C SER A 373 -11.78 -10.92 47.58
N GLU A 374 -10.49 -10.69 47.72
CA GLU A 374 -9.84 -9.53 47.11
C GLU A 374 -10.18 -9.49 45.62
N ASN A 375 -10.79 -8.39 45.19
CA ASN A 375 -11.29 -8.27 43.83
C ASN A 375 -10.15 -8.09 42.82
N TYR A 376 -10.27 -8.75 41.70
CA TYR A 376 -9.45 -8.46 40.54
C TYR A 376 -9.75 -7.05 40.03
N ARG A 377 -8.70 -6.24 39.85
CA ARG A 377 -8.83 -4.82 39.52
C ARG A 377 -8.10 -4.43 38.21
N THR A 378 -7.05 -5.17 37.90
CA THR A 378 -6.19 -4.85 36.74
C THR A 378 -6.38 -5.89 35.65
N LEU A 379 -6.68 -5.42 34.43
CA LEU A 379 -6.74 -6.24 33.24
C LEU A 379 -5.47 -5.99 32.43
N ALA A 380 -4.68 -7.05 32.25
CA ALA A 380 -3.53 -7.07 31.35
C ALA A 380 -3.91 -7.82 30.07
N VAL A 381 -3.70 -7.19 28.92
CA VAL A 381 -3.93 -7.80 27.61
C VAL A 381 -2.73 -8.66 27.25
N ASN A 382 -2.92 -9.99 27.22
CA ASN A 382 -1.86 -10.90 26.79
C ASN A 382 -1.80 -11.00 25.27
N ARG A 383 -2.97 -11.00 24.62
CA ARG A 383 -3.10 -11.04 23.17
C ARG A 383 -4.45 -10.49 22.73
N ALA A 384 -4.46 -9.65 21.71
CA ALA A 384 -5.67 -9.19 21.04
C ALA A 384 -5.47 -9.28 19.54
N ILE A 385 -6.25 -10.13 18.88
CA ILE A 385 -6.17 -10.35 17.44
C ILE A 385 -7.42 -9.81 16.78
N LEU A 386 -7.24 -8.81 15.91
CA LEU A 386 -8.27 -8.29 15.04
C LEU A 386 -8.34 -9.18 13.79
N ASN A 387 -9.42 -9.92 13.68
CA ASN A 387 -9.67 -10.81 12.55
C ASN A 387 -10.58 -10.11 11.53
N LEU A 388 -10.13 -10.05 10.27
CA LEU A 388 -10.87 -9.56 9.12
C LEU A 388 -11.10 -10.72 8.16
N TYR A 389 -12.33 -11.23 8.09
CA TYR A 389 -12.67 -12.35 7.21
C TYR A 389 -13.18 -11.84 5.86
N PHE A 390 -12.70 -12.47 4.80
CA PHE A 390 -13.25 -12.26 3.47
C PHE A 390 -14.61 -12.93 3.34
N ARG A 391 -15.52 -12.24 2.66
CA ARG A 391 -16.82 -12.79 2.36
C ARG A 391 -16.76 -13.69 1.12
N GLY A 392 -16.78 -15.01 1.33
CA GLY A 392 -17.09 -16.00 0.29
C GLY A 392 -16.22 -15.94 -0.97
N ALA A 393 -16.85 -16.27 -2.10
CA ALA A 393 -16.19 -16.39 -3.41
C ALA A 393 -15.66 -15.08 -4.02
N ASP A 394 -15.86 -13.93 -3.37
CA ASP A 394 -15.44 -12.64 -3.92
C ASP A 394 -13.93 -12.44 -3.81
N TYR A 395 -13.29 -13.12 -2.87
CA TYR A 395 -11.83 -13.24 -2.88
C TYR A 395 -11.41 -14.47 -3.69
N ALA A 396 -11.76 -14.48 -4.94
CA ALA A 396 -11.46 -15.60 -5.81
C ALA A 396 -10.03 -15.52 -6.32
N TRP A 397 -9.07 -15.89 -5.49
CA TRP A 397 -7.78 -16.40 -5.96
C TRP A 397 -7.95 -17.41 -7.08
N GLU A 398 -8.97 -18.25 -6.95
CA GLU A 398 -9.34 -19.27 -7.93
C GLU A 398 -9.82 -18.70 -9.28
N LYS A 399 -10.23 -17.43 -9.31
CA LYS A 399 -10.65 -16.76 -10.55
C LYS A 399 -9.53 -15.94 -11.20
N LEU A 400 -8.42 -15.70 -10.49
CA LEU A 400 -7.24 -15.14 -11.12
C LEU A 400 -6.60 -16.27 -11.93
N ASP A 401 -6.48 -16.07 -13.23
CA ASP A 401 -5.72 -16.98 -14.07
C ASP A 401 -4.31 -17.10 -13.50
N GLN A 402 -3.99 -18.26 -12.92
CA GLN A 402 -2.71 -18.51 -12.26
C GLN A 402 -1.50 -18.27 -13.17
N ALA A 403 -1.70 -18.31 -14.48
CA ALA A 403 -0.66 -17.99 -15.46
C ALA A 403 -0.29 -16.50 -15.47
N VAL A 404 -1.16 -15.62 -14.95
CA VAL A 404 -0.98 -14.16 -14.93
C VAL A 404 -0.56 -13.65 -13.54
N VAL A 405 -0.80 -14.44 -12.49
CA VAL A 405 -0.43 -14.06 -11.12
C VAL A 405 1.08 -14.18 -10.93
N THR A 406 1.76 -13.07 -10.78
CA THR A 406 3.18 -13.04 -10.45
C THR A 406 3.39 -13.02 -8.93
N PRO A 407 4.56 -13.42 -8.41
CA PRO A 407 4.88 -13.31 -6.99
C PRO A 407 4.75 -11.88 -6.46
N LEU A 408 5.06 -10.88 -7.28
CA LEU A 408 4.92 -9.46 -6.93
C LEU A 408 3.44 -9.08 -6.73
N MET A 409 2.57 -9.50 -7.66
CA MET A 409 1.13 -9.28 -7.55
C MET A 409 0.58 -9.95 -6.30
N GLU A 410 0.97 -11.19 -6.05
CA GLU A 410 0.57 -11.95 -4.88
C GLU A 410 0.95 -11.25 -3.58
N ALA A 411 2.18 -10.80 -3.44
CA ALA A 411 2.66 -10.07 -2.27
C ALA A 411 1.90 -8.76 -2.05
N SER A 412 1.56 -8.03 -3.11
CA SER A 412 0.83 -6.77 -3.03
C SER A 412 -0.63 -6.93 -2.62
N LEU A 413 -1.28 -8.04 -2.95
CA LEU A 413 -2.67 -8.32 -2.59
C LEU A 413 -2.89 -8.60 -1.12
N ASP A 414 -1.86 -9.08 -0.43
CA ASP A 414 -1.97 -9.72 0.87
C ASP A 414 -1.56 -8.83 2.04
N ARG A 415 -1.27 -7.55 1.79
CA ARG A 415 -0.75 -6.64 2.80
C ARG A 415 -1.76 -5.59 3.23
N ILE A 416 -2.05 -5.57 4.51
CA ILE A 416 -2.75 -4.47 5.15
C ILE A 416 -2.01 -4.05 6.43
N GLY A 417 -2.14 -2.78 6.81
CA GLY A 417 -1.59 -2.22 8.02
C GLY A 417 -2.69 -1.62 8.90
N SER A 418 -2.32 -1.23 10.08
CA SER A 418 -3.18 -0.51 11.02
C SER A 418 -2.45 0.74 11.50
N TYR A 419 -3.12 1.87 11.45
CA TYR A 419 -2.53 3.17 11.70
C TYR A 419 -3.38 3.96 12.70
N THR A 420 -2.74 4.80 13.51
CA THR A 420 -3.41 5.80 14.37
C THR A 420 -3.46 7.17 13.71
N ASP A 421 -2.59 7.40 12.73
CA ASP A 421 -2.56 8.62 11.92
C ASP A 421 -2.14 8.27 10.48
N LEU A 422 -2.97 8.62 9.51
CA LEU A 422 -2.73 8.35 8.10
C LEU A 422 -1.85 9.40 7.41
N LYS A 423 -1.85 10.62 7.90
CA LYS A 423 -1.04 11.70 7.30
C LYS A 423 0.44 11.44 7.50
N THR A 424 0.78 10.95 8.68
CA THR A 424 2.16 10.61 9.06
C THR A 424 2.46 9.12 8.91
N LEU A 425 1.46 8.30 8.57
CA LEU A 425 1.53 6.84 8.56
C LEU A 425 2.05 6.29 9.90
N THR A 426 1.59 6.91 11.01
CA THR A 426 1.93 6.46 12.35
C THR A 426 1.23 5.13 12.61
N ALA A 427 1.99 4.07 12.59
CA ALA A 427 1.51 2.73 12.86
C ALA A 427 1.08 2.57 14.33
N ILE A 428 0.33 1.51 14.61
CA ILE A 428 0.03 1.14 16.00
C ILE A 428 1.28 0.60 16.69
N PRO A 429 1.34 0.66 18.04
CA PRO A 429 2.51 0.19 18.80
C PRO A 429 2.94 -1.23 18.49
N ASP A 430 1.99 -2.11 18.16
CA ASP A 430 2.27 -3.51 17.82
C ASP A 430 3.05 -3.63 16.52
N TYR A 431 2.66 -2.88 15.48
CA TYR A 431 3.38 -2.89 14.21
C TYR A 431 4.81 -2.36 14.36
N ASP A 432 4.97 -1.26 15.10
CA ASP A 432 6.28 -0.69 15.41
C ASP A 432 7.14 -1.68 16.19
N PHE A 433 6.56 -2.39 17.18
CA PHE A 433 7.27 -3.41 17.96
C PHE A 433 7.86 -4.49 17.04
N TYR A 434 7.07 -5.04 16.11
CA TYR A 434 7.56 -6.07 15.20
C TYR A 434 8.61 -5.53 14.22
N SER A 435 8.44 -4.30 13.75
CA SER A 435 9.37 -3.61 12.86
C SER A 435 10.72 -3.33 13.54
N GLU A 436 10.72 -2.78 14.76
CA GLU A 436 11.92 -2.45 15.53
C GLU A 436 12.75 -3.68 15.95
N LYS A 437 12.09 -4.81 16.17
CA LYS A 437 12.77 -6.06 16.52
C LYS A 437 13.46 -6.73 15.35
N ASN A 438 13.44 -6.12 14.16
CA ASN A 438 14.09 -6.65 12.96
C ASN A 438 13.68 -8.10 12.65
N TYR A 439 12.42 -8.43 12.85
CA TYR A 439 11.90 -9.69 12.37
C TYR A 439 12.05 -9.73 10.85
N GLU A 440 12.65 -10.77 10.33
CA GLU A 440 12.93 -10.95 8.90
C GLU A 440 11.68 -10.80 8.02
N ASN A 441 10.50 -10.98 8.63
CA ASN A 441 9.21 -10.73 8.02
C ASN A 441 8.23 -10.17 9.07
N TYR A 442 8.45 -8.91 9.48
CA TYR A 442 7.65 -8.27 10.52
C TYR A 442 6.16 -8.14 10.14
N VAL A 443 5.85 -7.95 8.86
CA VAL A 443 4.46 -7.87 8.38
C VAL A 443 3.73 -9.19 8.60
N LEU A 444 4.40 -10.32 8.37
CA LEU A 444 3.84 -11.64 8.64
C LEU A 444 3.64 -11.87 10.15
N ALA A 445 4.61 -11.48 10.97
CA ALA A 445 4.54 -11.63 12.43
C ALA A 445 3.40 -10.77 13.02
N TYR A 446 3.21 -9.57 12.48
CA TYR A 446 2.10 -8.69 12.83
C TYR A 446 0.74 -9.21 12.34
N GLY A 447 0.71 -10.06 11.33
CA GLY A 447 -0.53 -10.60 10.74
C GLY A 447 -1.07 -9.79 9.55
N GLY A 448 -0.28 -8.88 8.99
CA GLY A 448 -0.64 -8.03 7.86
C GLY A 448 -0.72 -8.75 6.51
N TYR A 449 -0.40 -10.04 6.46
CA TYR A 449 -0.64 -10.90 5.30
C TYR A 449 -1.89 -11.74 5.50
N ILE A 450 -2.57 -12.03 4.40
CA ILE A 450 -3.74 -12.91 4.45
C ILE A 450 -3.36 -14.34 4.85
N ASN A 451 -4.09 -14.88 5.82
CA ASN A 451 -4.09 -16.30 6.08
C ASN A 451 -5.10 -16.98 5.14
N ARG A 452 -4.61 -17.52 4.03
CA ARG A 452 -5.44 -18.14 2.99
C ARG A 452 -6.20 -19.36 3.45
N SER A 453 -5.62 -20.14 4.37
CA SER A 453 -6.29 -21.32 4.91
C SER A 453 -7.51 -20.99 5.77
N GLN A 454 -7.52 -19.80 6.35
CA GLN A 454 -8.62 -19.30 7.19
C GLN A 454 -9.46 -18.23 6.47
N GLY A 455 -8.99 -17.70 5.33
CA GLY A 455 -9.66 -16.65 4.59
C GLY A 455 -9.72 -15.32 5.36
N CYS A 456 -8.69 -15.00 6.15
CA CYS A 456 -8.70 -13.78 6.97
C CYS A 456 -7.31 -13.16 7.13
N PHE A 457 -7.28 -11.89 7.46
CA PHE A 457 -6.16 -11.26 8.16
C PHE A 457 -6.35 -11.42 9.67
N ALA A 458 -5.25 -11.58 10.40
CA ALA A 458 -5.26 -11.76 11.85
C ALA A 458 -4.23 -10.80 12.48
N LEU A 459 -4.60 -9.50 12.53
CA LEU A 459 -3.70 -8.42 12.95
C LEU A 459 -3.52 -8.45 14.46
N ASP A 460 -2.28 -8.45 14.93
CA ASP A 460 -1.96 -8.28 16.34
C ASP A 460 -2.11 -6.81 16.76
N ILE A 461 -3.06 -6.54 17.64
CA ILE A 461 -3.36 -5.22 18.20
C ILE A 461 -3.28 -5.21 19.73
N SER A 462 -2.49 -6.11 20.29
CA SER A 462 -2.42 -6.34 21.75
C SER A 462 -1.97 -5.10 22.51
N GLY A 463 -0.88 -4.49 22.09
CA GLY A 463 -0.35 -3.27 22.70
C GLY A 463 -1.26 -2.07 22.54
N TYR A 464 -1.91 -1.98 21.36
CA TYR A 464 -2.90 -0.94 21.11
C TYR A 464 -4.11 -1.06 22.04
N ILE A 465 -4.69 -2.25 22.20
CA ILE A 465 -5.83 -2.48 23.11
C ILE A 465 -5.42 -2.25 24.56
N GLN A 466 -4.20 -2.64 24.96
CA GLN A 466 -3.72 -2.34 26.32
C GLN A 466 -3.60 -0.83 26.55
N LYS A 467 -3.04 -0.09 25.60
CA LYS A 467 -2.94 1.38 25.68
C LYS A 467 -4.33 2.02 25.77
N LEU A 468 -5.26 1.56 24.95
CA LEU A 468 -6.64 2.04 24.91
C LEU A 468 -7.35 1.81 26.27
N TRP A 469 -7.21 0.59 26.82
CA TRP A 469 -7.75 0.25 28.16
C TRP A 469 -7.16 1.11 29.27
N ASN A 470 -5.84 1.29 29.28
CA ASN A 470 -5.16 2.13 30.26
C ASN A 470 -5.67 3.59 30.22
N SER A 471 -5.82 4.15 29.01
CA SER A 471 -6.37 5.50 28.82
C SER A 471 -7.83 5.62 29.29
N TYR A 472 -8.63 4.56 29.10
CA TYR A 472 -9.99 4.51 29.63
C TYR A 472 -10.01 4.52 31.16
N ILE A 473 -9.20 3.72 31.81
CA ILE A 473 -9.10 3.66 33.28
C ILE A 473 -8.64 5.01 33.85
N GLU A 474 -7.68 5.67 33.21
CA GLU A 474 -7.23 7.02 33.57
C GLU A 474 -8.37 8.04 33.44
N ALA A 475 -9.11 8.03 32.33
CA ALA A 475 -10.26 8.90 32.11
C ALA A 475 -11.37 8.63 33.14
N LYS A 476 -11.62 7.36 33.47
CA LYS A 476 -12.56 6.93 34.50
C LYS A 476 -12.17 7.43 35.88
N GLY A 477 -10.88 7.35 36.24
CA GLY A 477 -10.36 7.87 37.51
C GLY A 477 -10.42 9.39 37.63
N SER A 478 -10.53 10.10 36.54
CA SER A 478 -10.62 11.58 36.48
C SER A 478 -12.03 12.11 36.62
N ARG A 479 -13.05 11.26 36.77
CA ARG A 479 -14.46 11.67 36.96
C ARG A 479 -14.66 12.36 38.32
N ARG A 480 -15.63 13.27 38.36
CA ARG A 480 -15.99 13.98 39.61
C ARG A 480 -16.80 13.12 40.56
N SER A 481 -17.54 12.16 40.05
CA SER A 481 -18.34 11.18 40.77
C SER A 481 -18.42 9.87 40.00
N ASP A 482 -18.76 8.78 40.68
CA ASP A 482 -18.92 7.47 40.05
C ASP A 482 -20.16 7.39 39.12
N ASP A 483 -21.13 8.28 39.32
CA ASP A 483 -22.32 8.36 38.46
C ASP A 483 -22.08 9.15 37.16
N GLU A 484 -20.95 9.82 37.02
CA GLU A 484 -20.61 10.56 35.81
C GLU A 484 -20.10 9.61 34.73
N ALA A 485 -20.66 9.74 33.51
CA ALA A 485 -20.19 8.96 32.36
C ALA A 485 -18.71 9.27 32.05
N VAL A 486 -17.98 8.27 31.58
CA VAL A 486 -16.59 8.47 31.14
C VAL A 486 -16.57 9.33 29.87
N ASP A 487 -15.82 10.38 29.90
CA ASP A 487 -15.62 11.25 28.72
C ASP A 487 -14.69 10.57 27.72
N LEU A 488 -15.27 9.93 26.72
CA LEU A 488 -14.51 9.21 25.67
C LEU A 488 -13.63 10.12 24.83
N SER A 489 -13.85 11.43 24.82
CA SER A 489 -13.00 12.38 24.09
C SER A 489 -11.60 12.50 24.70
N LYS A 490 -11.43 12.08 25.95
CA LYS A 490 -10.13 12.06 26.64
C LYS A 490 -9.30 10.82 26.36
N ILE A 491 -9.89 9.82 25.69
CA ILE A 491 -9.18 8.60 25.32
C ILE A 491 -8.46 8.85 23.99
N ALA A 492 -7.14 8.94 24.06
CA ALA A 492 -6.31 9.12 22.88
C ALA A 492 -6.37 7.88 21.97
N ASP A 493 -6.26 8.10 20.68
CA ASP A 493 -6.16 7.05 19.66
C ASP A 493 -7.33 6.03 19.73
N ARG A 494 -8.55 6.50 20.03
CA ARG A 494 -9.74 5.64 20.11
C ARG A 494 -10.16 5.08 18.76
N SER A 495 -9.70 5.65 17.68
CA SER A 495 -9.91 5.16 16.33
C SER A 495 -8.66 4.47 15.79
N LEU A 496 -8.88 3.38 15.07
CA LEU A 496 -7.88 2.61 14.34
C LEU A 496 -8.23 2.65 12.85
N TYR A 497 -7.26 2.98 12.01
CA TYR A 497 -7.45 3.02 10.56
C TYR A 497 -6.87 1.75 9.92
N LEU A 498 -7.72 1.02 9.19
CA LEU A 498 -7.32 -0.14 8.41
C LEU A 498 -6.97 0.32 7.00
N GLY A 499 -5.69 0.36 6.71
CA GLY A 499 -5.14 0.82 5.44
C GLY A 499 -4.23 -0.23 4.80
N PRO A 500 -3.92 -0.09 3.51
CA PRO A 500 -2.92 -0.91 2.87
C PRO A 500 -1.53 -0.51 3.38
N GLU A 501 -0.62 -1.48 3.43
CA GLU A 501 0.79 -1.16 3.65
C GLU A 501 1.30 -0.33 2.47
N ALA A 502 1.80 0.86 2.75
CA ALA A 502 2.33 1.80 1.77
C ALA A 502 1.34 2.12 0.60
N TYR A 503 1.86 2.24 -0.60
CA TYR A 503 1.09 2.58 -1.82
C TYR A 503 0.59 1.31 -2.53
N SER A 504 -0.21 0.49 -1.86
CA SER A 504 -0.84 -0.65 -2.51
C SER A 504 -1.71 -0.20 -3.69
N LEU A 505 -1.62 -0.92 -4.79
CA LEU A 505 -2.43 -0.69 -5.99
C LEU A 505 -3.79 -1.39 -5.93
N TYR A 506 -4.10 -2.05 -4.82
CA TYR A 506 -5.28 -2.91 -4.67
C TYR A 506 -6.29 -2.32 -3.71
N THR A 507 -7.54 -2.68 -3.94
CA THR A 507 -8.64 -2.47 -3.03
C THR A 507 -9.13 -3.82 -2.53
N ASN A 508 -9.07 -4.02 -1.23
CA ASN A 508 -9.70 -5.15 -0.55
C ASN A 508 -11.06 -4.71 -0.04
N TYR A 509 -12.08 -5.48 -0.35
CA TYR A 509 -13.45 -5.18 0.01
C TYR A 509 -14.03 -6.29 0.88
N PHE A 510 -14.55 -5.90 2.02
CA PHE A 510 -15.22 -6.77 2.97
C PHE A 510 -16.60 -6.20 3.23
N THR A 511 -17.64 -7.02 3.12
CA THR A 511 -18.99 -6.60 3.44
C THR A 511 -19.42 -7.14 4.80
N ASP A 512 -20.42 -6.50 5.39
CA ASP A 512 -21.19 -7.04 6.50
C ASP A 512 -20.40 -7.13 7.81
N VAL A 513 -19.81 -6.00 8.22
CA VAL A 513 -19.07 -5.86 9.49
C VAL A 513 -19.86 -6.36 10.68
N GLN A 514 -21.17 -6.15 10.66
CA GLN A 514 -22.08 -6.54 11.75
C GLN A 514 -22.55 -8.00 11.66
N GLY A 515 -22.19 -8.72 10.61
CA GLY A 515 -22.51 -10.10 10.29
C GLY A 515 -23.64 -10.69 11.13
N MET A 516 -24.76 -11.04 10.52
CA MET A 516 -25.82 -11.68 11.30
C MET A 516 -25.25 -12.91 11.98
N ALA A 517 -25.48 -13.05 13.29
CA ALA A 517 -25.16 -14.23 14.06
C ALA A 517 -26.00 -15.40 13.51
N GLY A 518 -25.56 -15.98 12.42
CA GLY A 518 -26.18 -17.10 11.74
C GLY A 518 -25.11 -18.11 11.39
N GLU A 519 -25.24 -19.26 11.97
CA GLU A 519 -24.56 -20.51 11.67
C GLU A 519 -23.08 -20.38 11.24
N GLY A 520 -22.17 -20.57 12.19
CA GLY A 520 -20.79 -20.87 11.89
C GLY A 520 -19.81 -19.71 11.99
N ASN A 521 -19.93 -18.82 12.96
CA ASN A 521 -18.80 -18.00 13.43
C ASN A 521 -18.23 -16.96 12.45
N THR A 522 -19.07 -16.37 11.61
CA THR A 522 -18.66 -15.55 10.48
C THR A 522 -19.03 -14.07 10.60
N ALA A 523 -18.74 -13.46 11.76
CA ALA A 523 -18.64 -12.00 11.78
C ALA A 523 -17.38 -11.62 10.98
N PRO A 524 -17.47 -10.80 9.92
CA PRO A 524 -16.32 -10.46 9.07
C PRO A 524 -15.26 -9.65 9.84
N LEU A 525 -15.63 -9.06 10.96
CA LEU A 525 -14.75 -8.32 11.84
C LEU A 525 -14.98 -8.74 13.30
N LYS A 526 -13.95 -9.27 13.95
CA LYS A 526 -13.96 -9.63 15.36
C LYS A 526 -12.60 -9.46 16.00
N ILE A 527 -12.60 -9.29 17.32
CA ILE A 527 -11.38 -9.29 18.14
C ILE A 527 -11.44 -10.50 19.07
N ASP A 528 -10.44 -11.36 18.98
CA ASP A 528 -10.20 -12.43 19.93
C ASP A 528 -9.17 -11.94 20.95
N LEU A 529 -9.61 -11.75 22.20
CA LEU A 529 -8.83 -11.21 23.32
C LEU A 529 -8.49 -12.30 24.31
N THR A 530 -7.22 -12.42 24.65
CA THR A 530 -6.73 -13.20 25.80
C THR A 530 -6.17 -12.22 26.82
N TYR A 531 -6.60 -12.34 28.06
CA TYR A 531 -6.25 -11.41 29.14
C TYR A 531 -5.83 -12.14 30.40
N THR A 532 -5.17 -11.40 31.27
CA THR A 532 -4.90 -11.80 32.67
C THR A 532 -5.47 -10.74 33.60
N LEU A 533 -6.27 -11.18 34.58
CA LEU A 533 -6.73 -10.34 35.67
C LEU A 533 -5.78 -10.51 36.87
N ILE A 534 -5.41 -9.39 37.48
CA ILE A 534 -4.50 -9.29 38.61
C ILE A 534 -5.24 -8.60 39.74
N LYS A 535 -5.09 -9.13 40.99
CA LYS A 535 -5.65 -8.55 42.20
C LYS A 535 -5.01 -7.22 42.56
#